data_93910107a73ee476c0a357d52e5b3b72
#
_entry.id   93910107a73ee476c0a357d52e5b3b72
#
_cell.length_a   1.000
_cell.length_b   1.000
_cell.length_c   1.000
_cell.angle_alpha   90.00
_cell.angle_beta   90.00
_cell.angle_gamma   90.00
#
_symmetry.space_group_name_H-M   'P 1'
#
loop_
_entity.id
_entity.type
_entity.pdbx_description
1 polymer ?
#
loop_
_entity_poly.entity_id
_entity_poly.type
_entity_poly.pdbx_seq_one_letter_code
_entity_poly.pdbx_strand_id
1 'polypeptide(L)'
;MTNKNNKTETSELPENMSQVTLAIVFLDIINSTKFVQKHGAQKAAAWFQVHDKLARSLVYKHNGREIDRSDGFMLSFYNLGDAIAFALKYQETIPYKVPFDSRIGIHWTNIIEIHQEDKYTSVGAKSVELEGIGKATAAR
;
A
#
# COMPACT_ATOMS: atom_id res chain seq x y z
N MET A 1 -17.21 -36.37 35.87
CA MET A 1 -17.90 -35.27 35.22
C MET A 1 -16.93 -34.11 35.07
N THR A 2 -16.25 -34.06 33.97
CA THR A 2 -15.30 -33.02 33.66
C THR A 2 -16.03 -31.92 32.93
N ASN A 3 -16.32 -30.83 33.62
CA ASN A 3 -16.72 -29.56 33.00
C ASN A 3 -15.50 -29.00 32.30
N LYS A 4 -15.35 -29.35 31.05
CA LYS A 4 -14.44 -28.59 30.19
C LYS A 4 -15.13 -27.30 29.83
N ASN A 5 -14.90 -26.27 30.62
CA ASN A 5 -15.10 -24.91 30.20
C ASN A 5 -14.13 -24.67 29.04
N ASN A 6 -14.57 -24.96 27.82
CA ASN A 6 -14.00 -24.38 26.64
C ASN A 6 -14.36 -22.89 26.69
N LYS A 7 -13.64 -22.13 27.50
CA LYS A 7 -13.47 -20.70 27.22
C LYS A 7 -12.68 -20.65 25.94
N THR A 8 -13.36 -20.52 24.83
CA THR A 8 -12.77 -19.89 23.65
C THR A 8 -12.26 -18.56 24.15
N GLU A 9 -10.96 -18.48 24.39
CA GLU A 9 -10.29 -17.21 24.58
C GLU A 9 -10.44 -16.48 23.26
N THR A 10 -11.52 -15.69 23.14
CA THR A 10 -11.55 -14.60 22.19
C THR A 10 -10.49 -13.64 22.69
N SER A 11 -9.30 -13.72 22.10
CA SER A 11 -8.26 -12.75 22.36
C SER A 11 -8.79 -11.38 21.87
N GLU A 12 -9.38 -10.62 22.81
CA GLU A 12 -9.75 -9.26 22.53
C GLU A 12 -8.49 -8.47 22.23
N LEU A 13 -8.45 -7.86 21.05
CA LEU A 13 -7.36 -6.98 20.67
C LEU A 13 -7.40 -5.73 21.57
N PRO A 14 -6.24 -5.13 21.92
CA PRO A 14 -6.20 -3.84 22.55
C PRO A 14 -7.05 -2.80 21.82
N GLU A 15 -7.55 -1.79 22.54
CA GLU A 15 -8.45 -0.76 21.97
C GLU A 15 -7.88 -0.02 20.76
N ASN A 16 -6.54 0.14 20.72
CA ASN A 16 -5.85 0.79 19.62
C ASN A 16 -5.55 -0.14 18.43
N MET A 17 -5.99 -1.39 18.50
CA MET A 17 -5.78 -2.39 17.45
C MET A 17 -7.12 -2.89 16.92
N SER A 18 -7.16 -3.13 15.61
CA SER A 18 -8.31 -3.76 14.96
C SER A 18 -7.84 -4.72 13.87
N GLN A 19 -8.53 -5.85 13.78
CA GLN A 19 -8.31 -6.80 12.68
C GLN A 19 -9.17 -6.40 11.50
N VAL A 20 -8.56 -6.21 10.34
CA VAL A 20 -9.23 -5.84 9.11
C VAL A 20 -8.74 -6.69 7.95
N THR A 21 -9.60 -6.89 6.97
CA THR A 21 -9.23 -7.51 5.70
C THR A 21 -9.01 -6.40 4.68
N LEU A 22 -7.82 -6.38 4.08
CA LEU A 22 -7.41 -5.37 3.13
C LEU A 22 -6.81 -6.00 1.88
N ALA A 23 -6.94 -5.30 0.77
CA ALA A 23 -6.07 -5.48 -0.37
C ALA A 23 -4.82 -4.60 -0.19
N ILE A 24 -3.66 -5.22 -0.14
CA ILE A 24 -2.37 -4.53 -0.18
C ILE A 24 -1.87 -4.57 -1.61
N VAL A 25 -1.55 -3.40 -2.14
CA VAL A 25 -1.03 -3.25 -3.49
C VAL A 25 0.40 -2.76 -3.43
N PHE A 26 1.29 -3.50 -4.09
CA PHE A 26 2.66 -3.09 -4.32
C PHE A 26 2.81 -2.66 -5.77
N LEU A 27 3.36 -1.48 -5.97
CA LEU A 27 3.62 -0.90 -7.27
C LEU A 27 5.09 -0.51 -7.36
N ASP A 28 5.81 -1.07 -8.32
CA ASP A 28 7.23 -0.85 -8.51
C ASP A 28 7.55 -0.53 -9.97
N ILE A 29 8.45 0.43 -10.17
CA ILE A 29 8.93 0.81 -11.49
C ILE A 29 10.00 -0.18 -11.95
N ILE A 30 9.79 -0.77 -13.12
CA ILE A 30 10.72 -1.74 -13.71
C ILE A 30 11.98 -1.03 -14.15
N ASN A 31 13.15 -1.58 -13.76
CA ASN A 31 14.47 -1.06 -14.16
C ASN A 31 14.69 0.42 -13.79
N SER A 32 14.20 0.87 -12.65
CA SER A 32 14.34 2.25 -12.19
C SER A 32 15.82 2.70 -12.10
N THR A 33 16.71 1.82 -11.64
CA THR A 33 18.14 2.10 -11.56
C THR A 33 18.75 2.33 -12.94
N LYS A 34 18.42 1.49 -13.90
CA LYS A 34 18.88 1.65 -15.30
C LYS A 34 18.34 2.94 -15.92
N PHE A 35 17.13 3.32 -15.59
CA PHE A 35 16.53 4.55 -16.06
C PHE A 35 17.29 5.78 -15.54
N VAL A 36 17.68 5.79 -14.26
CA VAL A 36 18.51 6.84 -13.67
C VAL A 36 19.89 6.89 -14.34
N GLN A 37 20.51 5.75 -14.56
CA GLN A 37 21.83 5.67 -15.23
C GLN A 37 21.79 6.21 -16.66
N LYS A 38 20.71 5.92 -17.39
CA LYS A 38 20.55 6.34 -18.80
C LYS A 38 20.24 7.83 -18.94
N HIS A 39 19.40 8.38 -18.09
CA HIS A 39 18.85 9.75 -18.24
C HIS A 39 19.47 10.77 -17.29
N GLY A 40 20.24 10.31 -16.29
CA GLY A 40 20.75 11.13 -15.21
C GLY A 40 19.73 11.34 -14.08
N ALA A 41 20.23 11.61 -12.88
CA ALA A 41 19.41 11.70 -11.67
C ALA A 41 18.34 12.79 -11.76
N GLN A 42 18.66 13.92 -12.36
CA GLN A 42 17.77 15.08 -12.41
C GLN A 42 16.56 14.85 -13.32
N LYS A 43 16.79 14.33 -14.53
CA LYS A 43 15.70 13.97 -15.45
C LYS A 43 14.86 12.81 -14.93
N ALA A 44 15.52 11.81 -14.34
CA ALA A 44 14.84 10.67 -13.75
C ALA A 44 13.92 11.11 -12.61
N ALA A 45 14.41 11.97 -11.70
CA ALA A 45 13.62 12.51 -10.60
C ALA A 45 12.37 13.26 -11.11
N ALA A 46 12.51 14.05 -12.16
CA ALA A 46 11.37 14.76 -12.77
C ALA A 46 10.31 13.78 -13.29
N TRP A 47 10.71 12.71 -13.97
CA TRP A 47 9.79 11.69 -14.46
C TRP A 47 9.13 10.89 -13.33
N PHE A 48 9.88 10.57 -12.26
CA PHE A 48 9.31 9.91 -11.09
C PHE A 48 8.28 10.78 -10.38
N GLN A 49 8.47 12.08 -10.32
CA GLN A 49 7.48 13.01 -9.78
C GLN A 49 6.20 13.03 -10.63
N VAL A 50 6.31 13.04 -11.95
CA VAL A 50 5.15 12.94 -12.86
C VAL A 50 4.40 11.64 -12.61
N HIS A 51 5.13 10.52 -12.57
CA HIS A 51 4.56 9.21 -12.27
C HIS A 51 3.80 9.19 -10.93
N ASP A 52 4.46 9.65 -9.87
CA ASP A 52 3.91 9.61 -8.52
C ASP A 52 2.65 10.48 -8.40
N LYS A 53 2.62 11.62 -9.05
CA LYS A 53 1.45 12.49 -9.09
C LYS A 53 0.26 11.81 -9.78
N LEU A 54 0.51 11.17 -10.93
CA LEU A 54 -0.53 10.43 -11.66
C LEU A 54 -1.01 9.22 -10.87
N ALA A 55 -0.09 8.46 -10.29
CA ALA A 55 -0.43 7.28 -9.47
C ALA A 55 -1.27 7.67 -8.26
N ARG A 56 -0.89 8.71 -7.52
CA ARG A 56 -1.64 9.21 -6.35
C ARG A 56 -3.04 9.67 -6.72
N SER A 57 -3.20 10.32 -7.88
CA SER A 57 -4.53 10.71 -8.39
C SER A 57 -5.43 9.49 -8.60
N LEU A 58 -4.88 8.40 -9.14
CA LEU A 58 -5.63 7.15 -9.33
C LEU A 58 -5.94 6.45 -8.01
N VAL A 59 -4.99 6.44 -7.08
CA VAL A 59 -5.20 5.89 -5.73
C VAL A 59 -6.38 6.58 -5.06
N TYR A 60 -6.40 7.91 -5.09
CA TYR A 60 -7.48 8.70 -4.52
C TYR A 60 -8.83 8.42 -5.18
N LYS A 61 -8.88 8.34 -6.51
CA LYS A 61 -10.11 8.07 -7.28
C LYS A 61 -10.70 6.67 -7.01
N HIS A 62 -9.87 5.72 -6.58
CA HIS A 62 -10.27 4.34 -6.31
C HIS A 62 -10.36 4.02 -4.82
N ASN A 63 -10.48 5.03 -3.96
CA ASN A 63 -10.60 4.88 -2.52
C ASN A 63 -9.42 4.16 -1.85
N GLY A 64 -8.25 4.27 -2.47
CA GLY A 64 -7.01 3.74 -1.92
C GLY A 64 -6.33 4.67 -0.94
N ARG A 65 -5.37 4.12 -0.21
CA ARG A 65 -4.54 4.85 0.74
C ARG A 65 -3.09 4.50 0.51
N GLU A 66 -2.23 5.51 0.46
CA GLU A 66 -0.78 5.34 0.44
C GLU A 66 -0.30 4.99 1.85
N ILE A 67 0.39 3.86 1.97
CA ILE A 67 0.98 3.40 3.23
C ILE A 67 2.45 3.77 3.30
N ASP A 68 3.17 3.54 2.22
CA ASP A 68 4.59 3.84 2.12
C ASP A 68 4.97 4.18 0.68
N ARG A 69 5.97 5.04 0.54
CA ARG A 69 6.63 5.37 -0.71
C ARG A 69 8.12 5.47 -0.48
N SER A 70 8.82 4.37 -0.70
CA SER A 70 10.29 4.26 -0.68
C SER A 70 10.79 3.70 -1.99
N ASP A 71 11.09 2.42 -2.09
CA ASP A 71 11.49 1.75 -3.33
C ASP A 71 10.35 1.55 -4.33
N GLY A 72 9.13 1.67 -3.88
CA GLY A 72 7.90 1.58 -4.65
C GLY A 72 6.74 2.11 -3.82
N PHE A 73 5.54 2.00 -4.33
CA PHE A 73 4.34 2.30 -3.55
C PHE A 73 3.84 1.07 -2.83
N MET A 74 3.51 1.22 -1.57
CA MET A 74 2.67 0.30 -0.82
C MET A 74 1.34 0.99 -0.55
N LEU A 75 0.28 0.41 -1.06
CA LEU A 75 -1.08 0.96 -1.00
C LEU A 75 -2.01 0.00 -0.30
N SER A 76 -3.08 0.52 0.28
CA SER A 76 -4.15 -0.30 0.84
C SER A 76 -5.51 0.10 0.30
N PHE A 77 -6.38 -0.90 0.15
CA PHE A 77 -7.77 -0.74 -0.26
C PHE A 77 -8.64 -1.64 0.61
N TYR A 78 -9.69 -1.09 1.21
CA TYR A 78 -10.64 -1.91 1.98
C TYR A 78 -11.48 -2.83 1.10
N ASN A 79 -11.63 -2.47 -0.17
CA ASN A 79 -12.39 -3.23 -1.15
C ASN A 79 -11.47 -3.80 -2.22
N LEU A 80 -11.51 -5.12 -2.41
CA LEU A 80 -10.68 -5.79 -3.41
C LEU A 80 -11.02 -5.32 -4.83
N GLY A 81 -12.29 -5.05 -5.12
CA GLY A 81 -12.72 -4.51 -6.41
C GLY A 81 -12.10 -3.16 -6.72
N ASP A 82 -11.97 -2.28 -5.73
CA ASP A 82 -11.30 -0.99 -5.88
C ASP A 82 -9.81 -1.14 -6.19
N ALA A 83 -9.14 -2.09 -5.53
CA ALA A 83 -7.74 -2.39 -5.80
C ALA A 83 -7.53 -2.91 -7.23
N ILE A 84 -8.38 -3.80 -7.68
CA ILE A 84 -8.34 -4.35 -9.05
C ILE A 84 -8.63 -3.25 -10.07
N ALA A 85 -9.65 -2.43 -9.84
CA ALA A 85 -9.99 -1.31 -10.72
C ALA A 85 -8.85 -0.29 -10.81
N PHE A 86 -8.21 0.01 -9.67
CA PHE A 86 -7.00 0.84 -9.66
C PHE A 86 -5.89 0.25 -10.54
N ALA A 87 -5.56 -1.03 -10.34
CA ALA A 87 -4.48 -1.68 -11.06
C ALA A 87 -4.73 -1.72 -12.58
N LEU A 88 -5.95 -2.02 -13.00
CA LEU A 88 -6.34 -2.02 -14.41
C LEU A 88 -6.25 -0.61 -15.00
N LYS A 89 -6.78 0.40 -14.31
CA LYS A 89 -6.72 1.78 -14.78
C LYS A 89 -5.29 2.31 -14.84
N TYR A 90 -4.48 1.94 -13.86
CA TYR A 90 -3.05 2.27 -13.86
C TYR A 90 -2.35 1.72 -15.10
N GLN A 91 -2.48 0.42 -15.39
CA GLN A 91 -1.85 -0.23 -16.53
C GLN A 91 -2.39 0.26 -17.88
N GLU A 92 -3.62 0.71 -17.92
CA GLU A 92 -4.26 1.26 -19.11
C GLU A 92 -3.81 2.67 -19.45
N THR A 93 -3.36 3.45 -18.44
CA THR A 93 -3.13 4.89 -18.61
C THR A 93 -1.69 5.32 -18.36
N ILE A 94 -1.07 4.92 -17.27
CA ILE A 94 0.22 5.49 -16.84
C ILE A 94 1.39 5.08 -17.73
N PRO A 95 1.54 3.81 -18.21
CA PRO A 95 2.64 3.45 -19.09
C PRO A 95 2.70 4.25 -20.39
N TYR A 96 1.59 4.83 -20.81
CA TYR A 96 1.53 5.69 -22.00
C TYR A 96 1.92 7.14 -21.73
N LYS A 97 2.08 7.53 -20.47
CA LYS A 97 2.39 8.89 -20.03
C LYS A 97 3.80 9.07 -19.47
N VAL A 98 4.48 7.98 -19.20
CA VAL A 98 5.84 7.96 -18.64
C VAL A 98 6.71 6.98 -19.45
N PRO A 99 8.03 7.20 -19.51
CA PRO A 99 8.91 6.39 -20.34
C PRO A 99 9.44 5.13 -19.64
N PHE A 100 8.65 4.54 -18.79
CA PHE A 100 8.99 3.30 -18.08
C PHE A 100 7.74 2.49 -17.77
N ASP A 101 7.94 1.20 -17.52
CA ASP A 101 6.89 0.27 -17.14
C ASP A 101 6.91 0.01 -15.62
N SER A 102 5.81 -0.52 -15.12
CA SER A 102 5.65 -0.85 -13.72
C SER A 102 5.09 -2.25 -13.52
N ARG A 103 5.36 -2.81 -12.34
CA ARG A 103 4.73 -4.04 -11.87
C ARG A 103 3.78 -3.72 -10.73
N ILE A 104 2.65 -4.43 -10.71
CA ILE A 104 1.67 -4.32 -9.66
C ILE A 104 1.40 -5.70 -9.10
N GLY A 105 1.50 -5.85 -7.80
CA GLY A 105 1.08 -7.03 -7.06
C GLY A 105 -0.07 -6.67 -6.13
N ILE A 106 -1.09 -7.51 -6.07
CA ILE A 106 -2.23 -7.35 -5.16
C ILE A 106 -2.28 -8.54 -4.23
N HIS A 107 -2.38 -8.27 -2.93
CA HIS A 107 -2.51 -9.28 -1.90
C HIS A 107 -3.72 -8.99 -1.02
N TRP A 108 -4.70 -9.89 -1.02
CA TRP A 108 -5.87 -9.80 -0.16
C TRP A 108 -5.62 -10.57 1.12
N THR A 109 -5.62 -9.92 2.26
CA THR A 109 -5.21 -10.53 3.53
C THR A 109 -5.85 -9.88 4.75
N ASN A 110 -5.85 -10.61 5.85
CA ASN A 110 -6.16 -10.08 7.16
C ASN A 110 -4.90 -9.48 7.78
N ILE A 111 -5.05 -8.27 8.30
CA ILE A 111 -3.99 -7.56 9.01
C ILE A 111 -4.51 -7.01 10.33
N ILE A 112 -3.60 -6.63 11.20
CA ILE A 112 -3.88 -5.86 12.39
C ILE A 112 -3.47 -4.41 12.13
N GLU A 113 -4.44 -3.50 12.17
CA GLU A 113 -4.18 -2.06 12.15
C GLU A 113 -3.93 -1.57 13.56
N ILE A 114 -2.83 -0.86 13.75
CA ILE A 114 -2.48 -0.20 14.99
C ILE A 114 -2.72 1.29 14.80
N HIS A 115 -3.64 1.85 15.58
CA HIS A 115 -3.94 3.27 15.56
C HIS A 115 -3.12 3.97 16.63
N GLN A 116 -2.11 4.70 16.21
CA GLN A 116 -1.29 5.52 17.11
C GLN A 116 -1.73 6.98 17.00
N GLU A 117 -1.95 7.60 18.18
CA GLU A 117 -2.06 9.05 18.23
C GLU A 117 -0.65 9.65 18.19
N ASP A 118 -0.41 10.50 17.20
CA ASP A 118 0.83 11.24 17.13
C ASP A 118 0.83 12.32 18.24
N LYS A 119 1.69 12.11 19.24
CA LYS A 119 1.79 12.99 20.40
C LYS A 119 2.34 14.38 20.08
N TYR A 120 2.82 14.61 18.88
CA TYR A 120 3.53 15.82 18.47
C TYR A 120 2.74 16.74 17.54
N THR A 121 1.60 16.32 17.04
CA THR A 121 0.73 17.18 16.23
C THR A 121 -0.47 17.63 17.05
N SER A 122 -0.63 18.93 17.17
CA SER A 122 -1.78 19.57 17.83
C SER A 122 -3.14 19.29 17.13
N VAL A 123 -3.13 18.48 16.10
CA VAL A 123 -4.30 18.16 15.26
C VAL A 123 -4.39 16.66 15.08
N GLY A 124 -4.48 15.87 16.14
CA GLY A 124 -4.88 14.46 16.17
C GLY A 124 -4.66 13.63 14.87
N ALA A 125 -3.52 13.78 14.21
CA ALA A 125 -3.18 12.95 13.07
C ALA A 125 -2.91 11.53 13.56
N LYS A 126 -3.71 10.58 13.09
CA LYS A 126 -3.50 9.16 13.39
C LYS A 126 -2.60 8.56 12.33
N SER A 127 -1.45 8.07 12.73
CA SER A 127 -0.64 7.19 11.89
C SER A 127 -1.19 5.77 11.97
N VAL A 128 -1.18 5.07 10.87
CA VAL A 128 -1.59 3.66 10.80
C VAL A 128 -0.38 2.85 10.39
N GLU A 129 0.01 1.92 11.25
CA GLU A 129 1.01 0.91 10.94
C GLU A 129 0.32 -0.40 10.59
N LEU A 130 0.87 -1.11 9.61
CA LEU A 130 0.38 -2.42 9.21
C LEU A 130 1.33 -3.50 9.74
N GLU A 131 0.82 -4.35 10.63
CA GLU A 131 1.53 -5.54 11.10
C GLU A 131 0.93 -6.81 10.50
N GLY A 132 1.75 -7.85 10.42
CA GLY A 132 1.34 -9.16 9.90
C GLY A 132 1.44 -9.29 8.39
N ILE A 133 1.93 -8.26 7.73
CA ILE A 133 2.42 -8.39 6.36
C ILE A 133 3.80 -9.03 6.48
N GLY A 134 3.85 -10.35 6.52
CA GLY A 134 5.11 -11.04 6.29
C GLY A 134 5.70 -10.44 5.03
N LYS A 135 7.03 -10.25 4.96
CA LYS A 135 7.73 -9.65 3.81
C LYS A 135 7.08 -10.11 2.52
N ALA A 136 6.02 -9.40 2.12
CA ALA A 136 5.42 -9.61 0.83
C ALA A 136 6.45 -9.09 -0.17
N THR A 137 7.29 -9.99 -0.61
CA THR A 137 8.03 -9.75 -1.83
C THR A 137 6.98 -9.51 -2.88
N ALA A 138 6.91 -8.27 -3.37
CA ALA A 138 6.26 -8.03 -4.64
C ALA A 138 6.72 -9.15 -5.58
N ALA A 139 5.78 -9.88 -6.17
CA ALA A 139 6.12 -10.94 -7.09
C ALA A 139 6.94 -10.33 -8.21
N ARG A 140 8.21 -10.62 -8.16
CA ARG A 140 9.15 -10.22 -9.20
C ARG A 140 9.05 -11.21 -10.34
#